data_2cb773c862206a4a6f0d3e9f6d40caaf
#
_entry.id   2cb773c862206a4a6f0d3e9f6d40caaf
#
_cell.length_a   1.000
_cell.length_b   1.000
_cell.length_c   1.000
_cell.angle_alpha   90.00
_cell.angle_beta   90.00
_cell.angle_gamma   90.00
#
_symmetry.space_group_name_H-M   'P 1'
#
loop_
_entity.id
_entity.type
_entity.pdbx_description
1 polymer ?
#
loop_
_entity_poly.entity_id
_entity_poly.type
_entity_poly.pdbx_seq_one_letter_code
_entity_poly.pdbx_strand_id
1 'polypeptide(L)'
;MFSSRKTLKLHKGTKKEKVIEYPRTFPQRYTIKSYSREQARKLGVTIKLSTNPKKKLDVFSKKTGKKLASIGAAGMGDYPTFRAINADLGRWKRSHYKMRHEKDRHEKGTAGYYADKILW
;
A
#
# COMPACT_ATOMS: atom_id res chain seq x y z
N MET A 1 11.46 -4.03 -25.60
CA MET A 1 10.76 -4.13 -24.31
C MET A 1 10.34 -2.74 -23.85
N PHE A 2 9.11 -2.61 -23.44
CA PHE A 2 8.54 -1.32 -23.12
C PHE A 2 8.66 -1.03 -21.65
N SER A 3 9.30 0.09 -21.32
CA SER A 3 9.27 0.63 -20.00
C SER A 3 7.89 1.25 -19.78
N SER A 4 7.06 0.61 -18.99
CA SER A 4 5.73 1.11 -18.68
C SER A 4 5.82 2.04 -17.48
N ARG A 5 5.74 3.34 -17.74
CA ARG A 5 5.74 4.36 -16.68
C ARG A 5 4.46 5.18 -16.74
N LYS A 6 4.05 5.62 -15.58
CA LYS A 6 2.93 6.55 -15.44
C LYS A 6 3.44 7.92 -15.04
N THR A 7 2.65 8.92 -15.31
CA THR A 7 2.96 10.30 -15.00
C THR A 7 1.84 10.90 -14.16
N LEU A 8 2.20 11.57 -13.08
CA LEU A 8 1.27 12.35 -12.27
C LEU A 8 1.62 13.81 -12.40
N LYS A 9 0.63 14.64 -12.77
CA LYS A 9 0.76 16.08 -12.85
C LYS A 9 0.08 16.71 -11.66
N LEU A 10 0.84 17.47 -10.86
CA LEU A 10 0.32 18.16 -9.68
C LEU A 10 0.41 19.67 -9.87
N HIS A 11 -0.66 20.36 -9.50
CA HIS A 11 -0.71 21.83 -9.47
C HIS A 11 -0.77 22.27 -8.01
N LYS A 12 0.29 22.93 -7.53
CA LYS A 12 0.36 23.40 -6.16
C LYS A 12 0.13 24.90 -6.09
N GLY A 13 -1.12 25.34 -6.14
CA GLY A 13 -1.50 26.72 -5.87
C GLY A 13 -0.74 27.81 -6.64
N THR A 14 0.19 27.44 -7.50
CA THR A 14 0.97 28.32 -8.36
C THR A 14 0.84 27.84 -9.79
N LYS A 15 1.25 28.66 -10.73
CA LYS A 15 1.19 28.33 -12.15
C LYS A 15 2.16 27.23 -12.58
N LYS A 16 2.98 26.73 -11.64
CA LYS A 16 3.96 25.69 -11.96
C LYS A 16 3.36 24.32 -11.75
N GLU A 17 3.38 23.54 -12.82
CA GLU A 17 2.99 22.15 -12.84
C GLU A 17 4.19 21.30 -12.40
N LYS A 18 3.96 20.39 -11.47
CA LYS A 18 4.95 19.40 -11.07
C LYS A 18 4.59 18.07 -11.70
N VAL A 19 5.51 17.49 -12.46
CA VAL A 19 5.33 16.20 -13.11
C VAL A 19 6.16 15.16 -12.39
N ILE A 20 5.51 14.06 -11.97
CA ILE A 20 6.16 12.95 -11.28
C ILE A 20 6.00 11.70 -12.15
N GLU A 21 7.11 11.08 -12.52
CA GLU A 21 7.10 9.80 -13.22
C GLU A 21 7.28 8.66 -12.22
N TYR A 22 6.56 7.57 -12.44
CA TYR A 22 6.67 6.39 -11.60
C TYR A 22 6.37 5.11 -12.39
N PRO A 23 6.89 3.94 -11.96
CA PRO A 23 6.63 2.69 -12.65
C PRO A 23 5.16 2.33 -12.59
N ARG A 24 4.64 1.73 -13.68
CA ARG A 24 3.27 1.22 -13.71
C ARG A 24 3.09 0.01 -12.81
N THR A 25 4.11 -0.85 -12.76
CA THR A 25 4.08 -2.07 -11.95
C THR A 25 5.36 -2.17 -11.14
N PHE A 26 5.34 -3.02 -10.12
CA PHE A 26 6.43 -3.26 -9.21
C PHE A 26 6.78 -4.75 -9.19
N PRO A 27 7.96 -5.14 -8.62
CA PRO A 27 8.32 -6.55 -8.56
C PRO A 27 7.23 -7.39 -7.89
N GLN A 28 7.00 -8.60 -8.41
CA GLN A 28 6.05 -9.54 -7.83
C GLN A 28 6.47 -9.94 -6.41
N ARG A 29 7.78 -10.14 -6.21
CA ARG A 29 8.32 -10.45 -4.89
C ARG A 29 8.35 -9.17 -4.06
N TYR A 30 7.50 -9.13 -3.05
CA TYR A 30 7.33 -7.95 -2.22
C TYR A 30 8.39 -7.88 -1.12
N THR A 31 8.87 -6.67 -0.83
CA THR A 31 9.74 -6.41 0.32
C THR A 31 8.93 -5.62 1.33
N ILE A 32 8.85 -6.13 2.58
CA ILE A 32 8.08 -5.46 3.64
C ILE A 32 8.80 -4.20 4.07
N LYS A 33 8.11 -3.07 4.03
CA LYS A 33 8.66 -1.76 4.41
C LYS A 33 8.49 -1.53 5.92
N SER A 34 9.38 -0.72 6.49
CA SER A 34 9.32 -0.35 7.90
C SER A 34 8.00 0.31 8.28
N TYR A 35 7.42 1.09 7.38
CA TYR A 35 6.10 1.69 7.57
C TYR A 35 5.06 0.61 7.91
N SER A 36 5.00 -0.45 7.10
CA SER A 36 4.03 -1.53 7.29
C SER A 36 4.27 -2.29 8.59
N ARG A 37 5.53 -2.52 8.95
CA ARG A 37 5.87 -3.18 10.21
C ARG A 37 5.43 -2.35 11.42
N GLU A 38 5.63 -1.04 11.36
CA GLU A 38 5.20 -0.14 12.44
C GLU A 38 3.69 -0.09 12.57
N GLN A 39 2.98 -0.04 11.44
CA GLN A 39 1.52 -0.06 11.45
C GLN A 39 0.97 -1.38 12.02
N ALA A 40 1.57 -2.50 11.65
CA ALA A 40 1.20 -3.81 12.18
C ALA A 40 1.41 -3.86 13.70
N ARG A 41 2.54 -3.32 14.17
CA ARG A 41 2.84 -3.25 15.61
C ARG A 41 1.75 -2.47 16.36
N LYS A 42 1.34 -1.34 15.82
CA LYS A 42 0.27 -0.51 16.43
C LYS A 42 -1.06 -1.23 16.51
N LEU A 43 -1.34 -2.11 15.55
CA LEU A 43 -2.58 -2.87 15.49
C LEU A 43 -2.54 -4.16 16.32
N GLY A 44 -1.38 -4.52 16.87
CA GLY A 44 -1.24 -5.76 17.62
C GLY A 44 -1.27 -7.00 16.76
N VAL A 45 -0.82 -6.90 15.52
CA VAL A 45 -0.75 -8.02 14.57
C VAL A 45 0.67 -8.21 14.09
N THR A 46 0.96 -9.40 13.54
CA THR A 46 2.22 -9.67 12.85
C THR A 46 1.96 -9.82 11.37
N ILE A 47 2.96 -9.50 10.57
CA ILE A 47 2.86 -9.60 9.12
C ILE A 47 4.03 -10.43 8.59
N LYS A 48 3.75 -11.23 7.55
CA LYS A 48 4.74 -12.03 6.83
C LYS A 48 4.44 -11.93 5.35
N LEU A 49 5.42 -12.22 4.52
CA LEU A 49 5.17 -12.34 3.09
C LEU A 49 4.11 -13.41 2.87
N SER A 50 3.14 -13.11 2.01
CA SER A 50 2.04 -14.04 1.77
C SER A 50 2.52 -15.32 1.08
N THR A 51 1.94 -16.44 1.46
CA THR A 51 2.13 -17.70 0.74
C THR A 51 1.31 -17.72 -0.55
N ASN A 52 0.35 -16.82 -0.71
CA ASN A 52 -0.39 -16.64 -1.95
C ASN A 52 0.39 -15.70 -2.87
N PRO A 53 0.85 -16.17 -4.05
CA PRO A 53 1.68 -15.35 -4.93
C PRO A 53 0.97 -14.12 -5.49
N LYS A 54 -0.35 -14.06 -5.40
CA LYS A 54 -1.15 -12.90 -5.84
C LYS A 54 -1.26 -11.81 -4.77
N LYS A 55 -0.83 -12.11 -3.53
CA LYS A 55 -0.93 -11.19 -2.40
C LYS A 55 0.45 -10.81 -1.89
N LYS A 56 0.54 -9.66 -1.24
CA LYS A 56 1.79 -9.16 -0.68
C LYS A 56 2.07 -9.75 0.71
N LEU A 57 1.11 -9.64 1.60
CA LEU A 57 1.29 -9.94 3.01
C LEU A 57 0.16 -10.80 3.55
N ASP A 58 0.50 -11.66 4.50
CA ASP A 58 -0.46 -12.33 5.37
C ASP A 58 -0.39 -11.67 6.74
N VAL A 59 -1.55 -11.42 7.32
CA VAL A 59 -1.73 -10.78 8.63
C VAL A 59 -2.14 -11.85 9.63
N PHE A 60 -1.43 -11.89 10.77
CA PHE A 60 -1.70 -12.88 11.82
C PHE A 60 -2.00 -12.19 13.15
N SER A 61 -2.88 -12.78 13.93
CA SER A 61 -3.08 -12.34 15.30
C SER A 61 -1.80 -12.57 16.09
N LYS A 62 -1.28 -11.53 16.71
CA LYS A 62 -0.12 -11.66 17.59
C LYS A 62 -0.44 -12.53 18.80
N LYS A 63 -1.67 -12.50 19.25
CA LYS A 63 -2.15 -13.18 20.45
C LYS A 63 -2.34 -14.69 20.21
N THR A 64 -2.96 -15.06 19.11
CA THR A 64 -3.33 -16.46 18.82
C THR A 64 -2.48 -17.11 17.73
N GLY A 65 -1.78 -16.33 16.93
CA GLY A 65 -1.04 -16.81 15.76
C GLY A 65 -1.91 -17.19 14.58
N LYS A 66 -3.23 -17.02 14.69
CA LYS A 66 -4.14 -17.32 13.57
C LYS A 66 -4.01 -16.30 12.46
N LYS A 67 -4.10 -16.77 11.22
CA LYS A 67 -4.14 -15.92 10.05
C LYS A 67 -5.47 -15.17 10.00
N LEU A 68 -5.41 -13.85 9.90
CA LEU A 68 -6.58 -12.98 9.88
C LEU A 68 -6.95 -12.56 8.47
N ALA A 69 -5.96 -12.34 7.60
CA ALA A 69 -6.22 -11.86 6.26
C ALA A 69 -4.98 -12.00 5.38
N SER A 70 -5.20 -11.99 4.07
CA SER A 70 -4.14 -11.79 3.07
C SER A 70 -4.44 -10.45 2.40
N ILE A 71 -3.45 -9.58 2.30
CA ILE A 71 -3.65 -8.20 1.85
C ILE A 71 -2.67 -7.80 0.75
N GLY A 72 -3.11 -6.84 -0.04
CA GLY A 72 -2.30 -6.22 -1.10
C GLY A 72 -2.20 -7.08 -2.35
N ALA A 73 -2.30 -6.44 -3.49
CA ALA A 73 -2.11 -7.12 -4.78
C ALA A 73 -0.63 -7.13 -5.13
N ALA A 74 -0.07 -8.31 -5.40
CA ALA A 74 1.32 -8.44 -5.82
C ALA A 74 1.53 -7.66 -7.13
N GLY A 75 2.67 -6.99 -7.23
CA GLY A 75 3.01 -6.19 -8.42
C GLY A 75 2.41 -4.79 -8.46
N MET A 76 1.52 -4.47 -7.51
CA MET A 76 0.94 -3.13 -7.41
C MET A 76 1.65 -2.31 -6.35
N GLY A 77 1.59 -0.98 -6.47
CA GLY A 77 2.19 -0.09 -5.47
C GLY A 77 1.30 0.10 -4.26
N ASP A 78 1.90 0.60 -3.20
CA ASP A 78 1.21 0.98 -1.97
C ASP A 78 1.80 2.30 -1.46
N TYR A 79 1.27 2.82 -0.36
CA TYR A 79 1.70 4.12 0.15
C TYR A 79 3.21 4.21 0.40
N PRO A 80 3.83 3.29 1.17
CA PRO A 80 5.27 3.41 1.41
C PRO A 80 6.11 3.27 0.14
N THR A 81 5.68 2.47 -0.83
CA THR A 81 6.36 2.33 -2.11
C THR A 81 6.32 3.64 -2.91
N PHE A 82 5.14 4.23 -3.03
CA PHE A 82 4.98 5.50 -3.75
C PHE A 82 5.67 6.65 -3.03
N ARG A 83 5.57 6.70 -1.70
CA ARG A 83 6.23 7.72 -0.89
C ARG A 83 7.75 7.69 -1.05
N ALA A 84 8.33 6.51 -1.19
CA ALA A 84 9.77 6.36 -1.39
C ALA A 84 10.22 6.97 -2.73
N ILE A 85 9.33 6.98 -3.72
CA ILE A 85 9.60 7.62 -5.01
C ILE A 85 9.47 9.14 -4.88
N ASN A 86 8.38 9.60 -4.28
CA ASN A 86 8.10 11.02 -4.10
C ASN A 86 6.98 11.18 -3.05
N ALA A 87 7.18 12.08 -2.10
CA ALA A 87 6.23 12.29 -1.01
C ALA A 87 4.84 12.74 -1.50
N ASP A 88 4.80 13.61 -2.51
CA ASP A 88 3.54 14.09 -3.07
C ASP A 88 2.80 12.97 -3.79
N LEU A 89 3.53 12.14 -4.52
CA LEU A 89 2.97 10.95 -5.17
C LEU A 89 2.34 10.02 -4.15
N GLY A 90 3.05 9.76 -3.04
CA GLY A 90 2.54 8.93 -1.97
C GLY A 90 1.23 9.45 -1.41
N ARG A 91 1.17 10.75 -1.09
CA ARG A 91 -0.04 11.38 -0.56
C ARG A 91 -1.20 11.33 -1.55
N TRP A 92 -0.93 11.58 -2.82
CA TRP A 92 -1.95 11.55 -3.86
C TRP A 92 -2.55 10.15 -4.03
N LYS A 93 -1.67 9.15 -4.11
CA LYS A 93 -2.08 7.75 -4.23
C LYS A 93 -2.87 7.28 -3.01
N ARG A 94 -2.42 7.65 -1.82
CA ARG A 94 -3.09 7.32 -0.56
C ARG A 94 -4.49 7.92 -0.51
N SER A 95 -4.62 9.18 -0.86
CA SER A 95 -5.90 9.88 -0.89
C SER A 95 -6.90 9.17 -1.81
N HIS A 96 -6.45 8.81 -3.00
CA HIS A 96 -7.30 8.10 -3.96
C HIS A 96 -7.67 6.69 -3.48
N TYR A 97 -6.74 5.98 -2.85
CA TYR A 97 -7.03 4.68 -2.25
C TYR A 97 -8.11 4.80 -1.17
N LYS A 98 -7.95 5.73 -0.25
CA LYS A 98 -8.91 5.97 0.83
C LYS A 98 -10.30 6.28 0.28
N MET A 99 -10.37 7.07 -0.77
CA MET A 99 -11.62 7.44 -1.40
C MET A 99 -12.32 6.23 -2.07
N ARG A 100 -11.57 5.43 -2.82
CA ARG A 100 -12.11 4.24 -3.49
C ARG A 100 -12.60 3.18 -2.51
N HIS A 101 -11.94 3.08 -1.36
CA HIS A 101 -12.22 2.04 -0.36
C HIS A 101 -12.98 2.56 0.87
N GLU A 102 -13.59 3.73 0.77
CA GLU A 102 -14.28 4.35 1.92
C GLU A 102 -15.32 3.42 2.55
N LYS A 103 -16.02 2.64 1.75
CA LYS A 103 -17.08 1.77 2.25
C LYS A 103 -16.57 0.55 3.02
N ASP A 104 -15.40 0.02 2.65
CA ASP A 104 -14.92 -1.25 3.20
C ASP A 104 -13.70 -1.14 4.11
N ARG A 105 -12.97 -0.03 4.08
CA ARG A 105 -11.73 0.11 4.85
C ARG A 105 -11.93 0.28 6.36
N HIS A 106 -13.13 0.56 6.80
CA HIS A 106 -13.43 0.81 8.21
C HIS A 106 -13.93 -0.42 8.97
N GLU A 107 -14.23 -1.48 8.26
CA GLU A 107 -14.78 -2.70 8.89
C GLU A 107 -13.66 -3.51 9.53
N LYS A 108 -13.52 -3.39 10.85
CA LYS A 108 -12.44 -4.03 11.61
C LYS A 108 -12.40 -5.53 11.40
N GLY A 109 -11.20 -6.07 11.26
CA GLY A 109 -10.99 -7.51 11.11
C GLY A 109 -11.05 -8.01 9.68
N THR A 110 -11.41 -7.18 8.72
CA THR A 110 -11.47 -7.57 7.31
C THR A 110 -10.15 -7.31 6.60
N ALA A 111 -9.96 -7.96 5.45
CA ALA A 111 -8.79 -7.72 4.60
C ALA A 111 -8.69 -6.24 4.20
N GLY A 112 -9.82 -5.61 3.87
CA GLY A 112 -9.86 -4.20 3.51
C GLY A 112 -9.38 -3.29 4.63
N TYR A 113 -9.76 -3.60 5.86
CA TYR A 113 -9.31 -2.86 7.04
C TYR A 113 -7.79 -2.97 7.21
N TYR A 114 -7.26 -4.19 7.16
CA TYR A 114 -5.81 -4.40 7.33
C TYR A 114 -5.00 -3.81 6.19
N ALA A 115 -5.46 -3.91 4.95
CA ALA A 115 -4.80 -3.28 3.82
C ALA A 115 -4.74 -1.77 3.99
N ASP A 116 -5.84 -1.14 4.42
CA ASP A 116 -5.91 0.29 4.66
C ASP A 116 -4.90 0.74 5.73
N LYS A 117 -4.82 0.00 6.83
CA LYS A 117 -3.98 0.39 7.97
C LYS A 117 -2.50 0.05 7.78
N ILE A 118 -2.19 -1.02 7.07
CA ILE A 118 -0.82 -1.54 6.97
C ILE A 118 -0.13 -1.10 5.68
N LEU A 119 -0.86 -1.02 4.57
CA LEU A 119 -0.29 -0.68 3.27
C LEU A 119 -0.61 0.75 2.83
N TRP A 120 -1.59 1.38 3.43
CA TRP A 120 -2.04 2.71 3.06
C TRP A 120 -2.20 3.64 4.27
#